data_2158db1dd5e368c9d9f40b7bd3173711
#
_entry.id   2158db1dd5e368c9d9f40b7bd3173711
#
_cell.length_a   1.000
_cell.length_b   1.000
_cell.length_c   1.000
_cell.angle_alpha   90.00
_cell.angle_beta   90.00
_cell.angle_gamma   90.00
#
_symmetry.space_group_name_H-M   'P 1'
#
loop_
_entity.id
_entity.type
_entity.pdbx_description
1 polymer ?
#
loop_
_entity_poly.entity_id
_entity_poly.type
_entity_poly.pdbx_seq_one_letter_code
_entity_poly.pdbx_strand_id
1 'polypeptide(L)'
;MNVTAIDLLAISIFTITMMSLVGTMVGLSPIVPSAIAITLLGAWGIDIGFWQGKFGIYFQVWLRARSPQYRERVSYHEAGHFLAAHVLDFKVINYAIAGIVGQSLAEVLASESFTGLEGGVEIAIESDSNSVNLLDRYCTVYMAGIAAELLMCEGEPEGGLDDLQRLRQAISHLPNAPTQERWALLNAKNLLSDRRSILVAVAAQMQKGATVEDCCQTIEKTLIECVNV
;
A
#
# COMPACT_ATOMS: atom_id res chain seq x y z
N MET A 1 5.60 -10.50 12.71
CA MET A 1 5.21 -9.42 13.66
C MET A 1 5.34 -8.11 12.91
N ASN A 2 4.22 -7.47 12.61
CA ASN A 2 4.24 -6.17 11.94
C ASN A 2 4.51 -5.10 13.00
N VAL A 3 5.67 -4.48 12.94
CA VAL A 3 6.04 -3.39 13.86
C VAL A 3 5.26 -2.15 13.45
N THR A 4 4.39 -1.68 14.34
CA THR A 4 3.61 -0.45 14.13
C THR A 4 4.35 0.77 14.68
N ALA A 5 3.90 1.99 14.34
CA ALA A 5 4.44 3.23 14.92
C ALA A 5 4.32 3.25 16.45
N ILE A 6 3.23 2.66 16.97
CA ILE A 6 2.98 2.56 18.41
C ILE A 6 4.01 1.64 19.06
N ASP A 7 4.37 0.52 18.42
CA ASP A 7 5.39 -0.40 18.93
C ASP A 7 6.77 0.28 18.99
N LEU A 8 7.14 1.03 17.95
CA LEU A 8 8.40 1.79 17.92
C LEU A 8 8.44 2.85 19.03
N LEU A 9 7.34 3.56 19.23
CA LEU A 9 7.22 4.54 20.32
C LEU A 9 7.34 3.86 21.69
N ALA A 10 6.62 2.76 21.89
CA ALA A 10 6.66 2.00 23.14
C ALA A 10 8.06 1.45 23.44
N ILE A 11 8.73 0.88 22.44
CA ILE A 11 10.13 0.39 22.55
C ILE A 11 11.07 1.54 22.89
N SER A 12 10.91 2.71 22.26
CA SER A 12 11.75 3.89 22.54
C SER A 12 11.58 4.39 23.97
N ILE A 13 10.34 4.54 24.43
CA ILE A 13 10.03 4.95 25.80
C ILE A 13 10.58 3.94 26.81
N PHE A 14 10.34 2.66 26.59
CA PHE A 14 10.82 1.59 27.46
C PHE A 14 12.35 1.59 27.54
N THR A 15 13.03 1.68 26.40
CA THR A 15 14.51 1.68 26.35
C THR A 15 15.10 2.87 27.07
N ILE A 16 14.58 4.08 26.89
CA ILE A 16 15.03 5.29 27.58
C ILE A 16 14.81 5.18 29.08
N THR A 17 13.63 4.67 29.49
CA THR A 17 13.28 4.49 30.91
C THR A 17 14.21 3.45 31.57
N MET A 18 14.41 2.30 30.92
CA MET A 18 15.33 1.26 31.41
C MET A 18 16.76 1.78 31.48
N MET A 19 17.21 2.52 30.48
CA MET A 19 18.56 3.11 30.47
C MET A 19 18.72 4.15 31.58
N SER A 20 17.68 4.90 31.93
CA SER A 20 17.69 5.86 33.05
C SER A 20 17.73 5.17 34.42
N LEU A 21 17.00 4.03 34.57
CA LEU A 21 16.94 3.29 35.85
C LEU A 21 18.18 2.43 36.07
N VAL A 22 18.56 1.61 35.09
CA VAL A 22 19.64 0.62 35.23
C VAL A 22 20.99 1.27 34.93
N GLY A 23 21.03 2.30 34.09
CA GLY A 23 22.27 2.98 33.68
C GLY A 23 23.10 3.52 34.84
N THR A 24 22.44 4.06 35.86
CA THR A 24 23.10 4.53 37.07
C THR A 24 23.80 3.42 37.85
N MET A 25 23.24 2.21 37.83
CA MET A 25 23.85 1.02 38.48
C MET A 25 25.09 0.52 37.73
N VAL A 26 25.14 0.75 36.42
CA VAL A 26 26.25 0.33 35.52
C VAL A 26 27.26 1.47 35.32
N GLY A 27 27.11 2.61 36.02
CA GLY A 27 27.99 3.76 35.91
C GLY A 27 27.77 4.65 34.68
N LEU A 28 26.66 4.52 33.98
CA LEU A 28 26.25 5.41 32.89
C LEU A 28 25.82 6.78 33.46
N SER A 29 26.38 7.84 32.89
CA SER A 29 25.96 9.21 33.25
C SER A 29 24.49 9.42 32.82
N PRO A 30 23.66 10.05 33.70
CA PRO A 30 22.27 10.43 33.39
C PRO A 30 22.14 11.36 32.17
N ILE A 31 23.24 12.00 31.75
CA ILE A 31 23.28 12.83 30.55
C ILE A 31 23.01 12.00 29.27
N VAL A 32 23.45 10.76 29.24
CA VAL A 32 23.31 9.89 28.04
C VAL A 32 21.84 9.63 27.68
N PRO A 33 20.99 9.08 28.56
CA PRO A 33 19.59 8.86 28.23
C PRO A 33 18.84 10.18 27.99
N SER A 34 19.20 11.27 28.67
CA SER A 34 18.61 12.59 28.43
C SER A 34 18.96 13.13 27.04
N ALA A 35 20.22 13.00 26.61
CA ALA A 35 20.65 13.42 25.27
C ALA A 35 19.95 12.61 24.17
N ILE A 36 19.81 11.29 24.35
CA ILE A 36 19.07 10.43 23.42
C ILE A 36 17.59 10.87 23.33
N ALA A 37 16.94 11.10 24.46
CA ALA A 37 15.55 11.55 24.49
C ALA A 37 15.36 12.90 23.77
N ILE A 38 16.23 13.86 24.03
CA ILE A 38 16.19 15.19 23.37
C ILE A 38 16.42 15.06 21.87
N THR A 39 17.35 14.20 21.44
CA THR A 39 17.63 13.98 20.01
C THR A 39 16.44 13.34 19.30
N LEU A 40 15.83 12.33 19.90
CA LEU A 40 14.66 11.66 19.32
C LEU A 40 13.44 12.60 19.26
N LEU A 41 13.17 13.36 20.32
CA LEU A 41 12.08 14.32 20.33
C LEU A 41 12.33 15.48 19.36
N GLY A 42 13.58 15.95 19.23
CA GLY A 42 13.97 16.96 18.27
C GLY A 42 13.80 16.48 16.83
N ALA A 43 14.27 15.28 16.51
CA ALA A 43 14.09 14.67 15.20
C ALA A 43 12.60 14.49 14.83
N TRP A 44 11.80 14.02 15.78
CA TRP A 44 10.35 13.89 15.61
C TRP A 44 9.64 15.24 15.43
N GLY A 45 10.05 16.26 16.19
CA GLY A 45 9.53 17.63 16.04
C GLY A 45 9.88 18.25 14.69
N ILE A 46 11.10 17.98 14.18
CA ILE A 46 11.51 18.39 12.83
C ILE A 46 10.69 17.68 11.76
N ASP A 47 10.48 16.36 11.90
CA ASP A 47 9.70 15.57 10.94
C ASP A 47 8.26 16.10 10.84
N ILE A 48 7.59 16.35 11.97
CA ILE A 48 6.24 16.93 11.97
C ILE A 48 6.21 18.35 11.42
N GLY A 49 7.17 19.19 11.85
CA GLY A 49 7.16 20.62 11.52
C GLY A 49 7.55 20.94 10.08
N PHE A 50 8.50 20.20 9.50
CA PHE A 50 9.02 20.47 8.17
C PHE A 50 8.60 19.45 7.11
N TRP A 51 8.46 18.18 7.47
CA TRP A 51 8.16 17.08 6.54
C TRP A 51 6.79 16.45 6.74
N GLN A 52 5.96 17.02 7.61
CA GLN A 52 4.57 16.55 7.84
C GLN A 52 4.48 15.06 8.21
N GLY A 53 5.49 14.52 8.89
CA GLY A 53 5.55 13.11 9.28
C GLY A 53 6.03 12.14 8.20
N LYS A 54 6.45 12.63 7.02
CA LYS A 54 6.85 11.79 5.87
C LYS A 54 8.04 10.89 6.18
N PHE A 55 9.01 11.38 6.95
CA PHE A 55 10.17 10.57 7.32
C PHE A 55 9.79 9.38 8.18
N GLY A 56 8.89 9.58 9.15
CA GLY A 56 8.38 8.50 10.00
C GLY A 56 7.66 7.43 9.20
N ILE A 57 6.81 7.82 8.25
CA ILE A 57 6.09 6.90 7.34
C ILE A 57 7.09 6.16 6.44
N TYR A 58 8.01 6.88 5.81
CA TYR A 58 9.06 6.27 4.98
C TYR A 58 9.85 5.21 5.74
N PHE A 59 10.27 5.53 6.97
CA PHE A 59 11.03 4.59 7.81
C PHE A 59 10.22 3.34 8.15
N GLN A 60 8.92 3.47 8.44
CA GLN A 60 8.04 2.33 8.68
C GLN A 60 7.87 1.45 7.45
N VAL A 61 7.59 2.06 6.29
CA VAL A 61 7.47 1.34 5.01
C VAL A 61 8.78 0.62 4.68
N TRP A 62 9.92 1.30 4.83
CA TRP A 62 11.24 0.71 4.61
C TRP A 62 11.52 -0.48 5.55
N LEU A 63 11.12 -0.38 6.82
CA LEU A 63 11.28 -1.47 7.78
C LEU A 63 10.39 -2.68 7.43
N ARG A 64 9.12 -2.43 7.08
CA ARG A 64 8.15 -3.44 6.67
C ARG A 64 8.57 -4.10 5.34
N ALA A 65 9.09 -3.34 4.40
CA ALA A 65 9.55 -3.82 3.10
C ALA A 65 10.70 -4.83 3.17
N ARG A 66 11.35 -4.97 4.32
CA ARG A 66 12.34 -6.04 4.58
C ARG A 66 11.69 -7.40 4.79
N SER A 67 10.40 -7.45 5.19
CA SER A 67 9.67 -8.71 5.32
C SER A 67 9.27 -9.23 3.93
N PRO A 68 9.65 -10.47 3.57
CA PRO A 68 9.20 -11.08 2.32
C PRO A 68 7.67 -11.17 2.23
N GLN A 69 7.01 -11.47 3.34
CA GLN A 69 5.55 -11.58 3.44
C GLN A 69 4.86 -10.24 3.16
N TYR A 70 5.42 -9.14 3.69
CA TYR A 70 4.89 -7.81 3.41
C TYR A 70 5.02 -7.44 1.93
N ARG A 71 6.20 -7.70 1.33
CA ARG A 71 6.42 -7.45 -0.11
C ARG A 71 5.49 -8.28 -0.99
N GLU A 72 5.28 -9.53 -0.64
CA GLU A 72 4.35 -10.41 -1.35
C GLU A 72 2.92 -9.88 -1.27
N ARG A 73 2.47 -9.51 -0.07
CA ARG A 73 1.14 -8.94 0.17
C ARG A 73 0.90 -7.67 -0.65
N VAL A 74 1.83 -6.71 -0.59
CA VAL A 74 1.74 -5.46 -1.37
C VAL A 74 1.73 -5.76 -2.87
N SER A 75 2.52 -6.72 -3.33
CA SER A 75 2.54 -7.10 -4.74
C SER A 75 1.21 -7.68 -5.20
N TYR A 76 0.55 -8.51 -4.39
CA TYR A 76 -0.80 -8.99 -4.72
C TYR A 76 -1.83 -7.87 -4.69
N HIS A 77 -1.73 -6.94 -3.74
CA HIS A 77 -2.60 -5.77 -3.65
C HIS A 77 -2.55 -4.95 -4.94
N GLU A 78 -1.34 -4.52 -5.34
CA GLU A 78 -1.16 -3.71 -6.55
C GLU A 78 -1.50 -4.48 -7.83
N ALA A 79 -1.14 -5.77 -7.89
CA ALA A 79 -1.53 -6.63 -9.02
C ALA A 79 -3.06 -6.80 -9.11
N GLY A 80 -3.77 -6.76 -7.99
CA GLY A 80 -5.23 -6.75 -7.95
C GLY A 80 -5.82 -5.53 -8.65
N HIS A 81 -5.33 -4.34 -8.30
CA HIS A 81 -5.73 -3.09 -8.95
C HIS A 81 -5.39 -3.09 -10.43
N PHE A 82 -4.18 -3.50 -10.78
CA PHE A 82 -3.70 -3.55 -12.16
C PHE A 82 -4.54 -4.48 -13.02
N LEU A 83 -4.76 -5.71 -12.57
CA LEU A 83 -5.54 -6.70 -13.29
C LEU A 83 -7.00 -6.28 -13.42
N ALA A 84 -7.60 -5.74 -12.37
CA ALA A 84 -8.97 -5.23 -12.45
C ALA A 84 -9.09 -4.05 -13.40
N ALA A 85 -8.15 -3.11 -13.38
CA ALA A 85 -8.11 -1.99 -14.31
C ALA A 85 -8.01 -2.47 -15.75
N HIS A 86 -7.09 -3.39 -16.04
CA HIS A 86 -6.90 -3.95 -17.39
C HIS A 86 -8.15 -4.68 -17.90
N VAL A 87 -8.76 -5.55 -17.07
CA VAL A 87 -9.96 -6.32 -17.45
C VAL A 87 -11.19 -5.44 -17.63
N LEU A 88 -11.25 -4.33 -16.91
CA LEU A 88 -12.32 -3.34 -17.00
C LEU A 88 -12.02 -2.23 -18.03
N ASP A 89 -11.09 -2.43 -18.95
CA ASP A 89 -10.70 -1.52 -20.05
C ASP A 89 -10.27 -0.12 -19.58
N PHE A 90 -9.65 -0.02 -18.40
CA PHE A 90 -8.94 1.19 -18.00
C PHE A 90 -7.49 1.14 -18.49
N LYS A 91 -7.02 2.25 -19.02
CA LYS A 91 -5.61 2.39 -19.37
C LYS A 91 -4.78 2.63 -18.11
N VAL A 92 -3.93 1.68 -17.76
CA VAL A 92 -2.94 1.86 -16.70
C VAL A 92 -1.79 2.71 -17.24
N ILE A 93 -1.48 3.81 -16.55
CA ILE A 93 -0.39 4.73 -16.94
C ILE A 93 0.89 4.29 -16.25
N ASN A 94 0.82 4.01 -14.96
CA ASN A 94 1.97 3.70 -14.13
C ASN A 94 1.54 2.88 -12.92
N TYR A 95 2.51 2.22 -12.27
CA TYR A 95 2.31 1.60 -10.97
C TYR A 95 3.56 1.75 -10.09
N ALA A 96 3.36 1.74 -8.79
CA ALA A 96 4.43 1.71 -7.80
C ALA A 96 4.14 0.64 -6.77
N ILE A 97 5.17 -0.09 -6.34
CA ILE A 97 5.07 -1.03 -5.23
C ILE A 97 5.86 -0.46 -4.06
N ALA A 98 5.21 -0.32 -2.92
CA ALA A 98 5.83 0.21 -1.71
C ALA A 98 7.11 -0.56 -1.34
N GLY A 99 8.20 0.16 -1.22
CA GLY A 99 9.50 -0.36 -0.79
C GLY A 99 10.25 -1.25 -1.79
N ILE A 100 9.73 -1.47 -3.02
CA ILE A 100 10.38 -2.29 -4.04
C ILE A 100 10.99 -1.43 -5.14
N VAL A 101 10.34 -0.34 -5.53
CA VAL A 101 10.84 0.55 -6.59
C VAL A 101 11.51 1.76 -5.97
N GLY A 102 12.81 1.84 -6.16
CA GLY A 102 13.84 2.79 -5.80
C GLY A 102 13.54 4.28 -5.65
N GLN A 103 12.45 4.68 -5.02
CA GLN A 103 12.26 6.06 -4.64
C GLN A 103 13.28 6.43 -3.58
N SER A 104 14.11 7.41 -3.88
CA SER A 104 15.05 7.95 -2.90
C SER A 104 14.28 8.71 -1.81
N LEU A 105 14.83 8.70 -0.58
CA LEU A 105 14.27 9.50 0.52
C LEU A 105 14.06 10.97 0.11
N ALA A 106 14.94 11.51 -0.73
CA ALA A 106 14.84 12.88 -1.23
C ALA A 106 13.60 13.10 -2.12
N GLU A 107 13.25 12.14 -2.99
CA GLU A 107 12.05 12.20 -3.83
C GLU A 107 10.78 12.12 -2.99
N VAL A 108 10.78 11.25 -2.00
CA VAL A 108 9.66 11.11 -1.05
C VAL A 108 9.42 12.39 -0.26
N LEU A 109 10.48 13.00 0.26
CA LEU A 109 10.38 14.24 1.03
C LEU A 109 9.97 15.43 0.15
N ALA A 110 10.33 15.42 -1.14
CA ALA A 110 9.99 16.46 -2.11
C ALA A 110 8.58 16.31 -2.70
N SER A 111 7.96 15.11 -2.65
CA SER A 111 6.64 14.88 -3.22
C SER A 111 5.54 15.59 -2.40
N GLU A 112 4.58 16.22 -3.09
CA GLU A 112 3.43 16.86 -2.43
C GLU A 112 2.34 15.84 -2.00
N SER A 113 2.38 14.61 -2.51
CA SER A 113 1.38 13.59 -2.18
C SER A 113 1.99 12.33 -1.57
N PHE A 114 1.30 11.78 -0.57
CA PHE A 114 1.66 10.53 0.11
C PHE A 114 1.43 9.26 -0.73
N THR A 115 0.71 9.37 -1.85
CA THR A 115 0.22 8.25 -2.65
C THR A 115 1.32 7.36 -3.26
N GLY A 116 2.56 7.83 -3.33
CA GLY A 116 3.67 7.03 -3.87
C GLY A 116 4.45 6.20 -2.83
N LEU A 117 4.20 6.39 -1.54
CA LEU A 117 4.94 5.72 -0.46
C LEU A 117 4.42 4.31 -0.17
N GLU A 118 3.11 4.11 -0.26
CA GLU A 118 2.45 2.86 0.07
C GLU A 118 2.21 1.95 -1.17
N GLY A 119 2.50 2.46 -2.35
CA GLY A 119 2.20 1.82 -3.63
C GLY A 119 1.00 2.48 -4.31
N GLY A 120 0.63 1.99 -5.47
CA GLY A 120 -0.56 2.44 -6.18
C GLY A 120 -0.48 2.17 -7.66
N VAL A 121 -1.66 2.06 -8.27
CA VAL A 121 -1.83 1.95 -9.73
C VAL A 121 -2.51 3.22 -10.23
N GLU A 122 -1.85 3.91 -11.16
CA GLU A 122 -2.37 5.10 -11.80
C GLU A 122 -3.11 4.72 -13.08
N ILE A 123 -4.39 5.07 -13.15
CA ILE A 123 -5.24 4.82 -14.31
C ILE A 123 -5.63 6.13 -15.00
N ALA A 124 -5.71 6.12 -16.33
CA ALA A 124 -6.22 7.26 -17.08
C ALA A 124 -7.71 7.43 -16.79
N ILE A 125 -8.10 8.64 -16.38
CA ILE A 125 -9.51 9.01 -16.23
C ILE A 125 -10.02 9.42 -17.61
N GLU A 126 -10.83 8.56 -18.22
CA GLU A 126 -11.55 8.96 -19.44
C GLU A 126 -12.68 9.92 -19.04
N SER A 127 -12.69 11.08 -19.69
CA SER A 127 -13.62 12.18 -19.39
C SER A 127 -15.08 11.95 -19.82
N ASP A 128 -15.39 10.78 -20.38
CA ASP A 128 -16.76 10.46 -20.80
C ASP A 128 -17.58 9.83 -19.64
N SER A 129 -17.66 10.55 -18.54
CA SER A 129 -17.99 10.09 -17.19
C SER A 129 -19.50 10.06 -16.87
N ASN A 130 -20.39 9.92 -17.82
CA ASN A 130 -21.84 10.00 -17.55
C ASN A 130 -22.59 8.66 -17.46
N SER A 131 -21.89 7.52 -17.36
CA SER A 131 -22.54 6.23 -17.19
C SER A 131 -22.41 5.69 -15.76
N VAL A 132 -23.53 5.25 -15.17
CA VAL A 132 -23.56 4.52 -13.88
C VAL A 132 -22.57 3.34 -13.92
N ASN A 133 -22.41 2.71 -15.08
CA ASN A 133 -21.46 1.62 -15.30
C ASN A 133 -19.98 2.04 -15.07
N LEU A 134 -19.62 3.30 -15.31
CA LEU A 134 -18.25 3.76 -15.11
C LEU A 134 -17.92 3.87 -13.61
N LEU A 135 -18.84 4.37 -12.80
CA LEU A 135 -18.67 4.45 -11.35
C LEU A 135 -18.52 3.05 -10.75
N ASP A 136 -19.34 2.08 -11.17
CA ASP A 136 -19.26 0.69 -10.69
C ASP A 136 -17.91 0.05 -11.04
N ARG A 137 -17.39 0.33 -12.25
CA ARG A 137 -16.06 -0.12 -12.68
C ARG A 137 -14.95 0.49 -11.81
N TYR A 138 -14.98 1.80 -11.56
CA TYR A 138 -14.04 2.47 -10.65
C TYR A 138 -14.11 1.89 -9.24
N CYS A 139 -15.30 1.71 -8.70
CA CYS A 139 -15.51 1.13 -7.39
C CYS A 139 -14.90 -0.28 -7.31
N THR A 140 -15.06 -1.08 -8.37
CA THR A 140 -14.48 -2.43 -8.45
C THR A 140 -12.95 -2.38 -8.46
N VAL A 141 -12.35 -1.44 -9.21
CA VAL A 141 -10.89 -1.26 -9.22
C VAL A 141 -10.39 -0.84 -7.84
N TYR A 142 -11.04 0.12 -7.16
CA TYR A 142 -10.63 0.52 -5.81
C TYR A 142 -10.65 -0.64 -4.79
N MET A 143 -11.60 -1.56 -4.92
CA MET A 143 -11.70 -2.71 -4.00
C MET A 143 -10.83 -3.91 -4.42
N ALA A 144 -10.19 -3.85 -5.59
CA ALA A 144 -9.46 -4.99 -6.14
C ALA A 144 -8.18 -5.33 -5.37
N GLY A 145 -7.49 -4.34 -4.80
CA GLY A 145 -6.33 -4.58 -3.93
C GLY A 145 -6.72 -5.36 -2.67
N ILE A 146 -7.76 -4.90 -1.96
CA ILE A 146 -8.31 -5.59 -0.78
C ILE A 146 -8.80 -7.00 -1.16
N ALA A 147 -9.48 -7.13 -2.30
CA ALA A 147 -9.97 -8.42 -2.78
C ALA A 147 -8.81 -9.38 -3.09
N ALA A 148 -7.73 -8.91 -3.69
CA ALA A 148 -6.52 -9.69 -3.96
C ALA A 148 -5.85 -10.19 -2.68
N GLU A 149 -5.71 -9.33 -1.66
CA GLU A 149 -5.18 -9.75 -0.36
C GLU A 149 -6.05 -10.84 0.28
N LEU A 150 -7.38 -10.68 0.26
CA LEU A 150 -8.32 -11.66 0.81
C LEU A 150 -8.28 -13.01 0.08
N LEU A 151 -7.89 -13.04 -1.20
CA LEU A 151 -7.82 -14.25 -2.01
C LEU A 151 -6.46 -14.95 -1.91
N MET A 152 -5.39 -14.19 -1.69
CA MET A 152 -4.02 -14.68 -1.84
C MET A 152 -3.22 -14.71 -0.55
N CYS A 153 -3.59 -13.92 0.45
CA CYS A 153 -2.88 -13.81 1.70
C CYS A 153 -3.67 -14.38 2.88
N GLU A 154 -2.97 -14.86 3.90
CA GLU A 154 -3.60 -15.25 5.16
C GLU A 154 -3.89 -14.03 6.05
N GLY A 155 -4.98 -14.11 6.81
CA GLY A 155 -5.39 -13.06 7.75
C GLY A 155 -6.27 -11.98 7.12
N GLU A 156 -6.45 -10.90 7.87
CA GLU A 156 -7.19 -9.73 7.39
C GLU A 156 -6.33 -8.87 6.44
N PRO A 157 -6.94 -8.14 5.51
CA PRO A 157 -6.22 -7.20 4.65
C PRO A 157 -5.51 -6.14 5.49
N GLU A 158 -4.26 -5.85 5.18
CA GLU A 158 -3.49 -4.81 5.87
C GLU A 158 -3.42 -3.50 5.09
N GLY A 159 -3.63 -3.57 3.77
CA GLY A 159 -3.67 -2.44 2.85
C GLY A 159 -5.09 -1.96 2.55
N GLY A 160 -5.17 -0.91 1.71
CA GLY A 160 -6.43 -0.47 1.12
C GLY A 160 -7.26 0.52 1.95
N LEU A 161 -6.73 1.11 3.01
CA LEU A 161 -7.43 2.19 3.73
C LEU A 161 -7.66 3.41 2.84
N ASP A 162 -6.67 3.78 2.04
CA ASP A 162 -6.77 4.89 1.09
C ASP A 162 -7.75 4.56 -0.03
N ASP A 163 -7.73 3.33 -0.56
CA ASP A 163 -8.67 2.89 -1.59
C ASP A 163 -10.10 2.90 -1.09
N LEU A 164 -10.31 2.43 0.14
CA LEU A 164 -11.61 2.48 0.80
C LEU A 164 -12.08 3.92 1.01
N GLN A 165 -11.18 4.83 1.37
CA GLN A 165 -11.50 6.25 1.54
C GLN A 165 -11.87 6.88 0.19
N ARG A 166 -11.11 6.62 -0.88
CA ARG A 166 -11.41 7.08 -2.25
C ARG A 166 -12.74 6.54 -2.74
N LEU A 167 -12.98 5.24 -2.54
CA LEU A 167 -14.27 4.63 -2.84
C LEU A 167 -15.40 5.34 -2.13
N ARG A 168 -15.33 5.51 -0.80
CA ARG A 168 -16.36 6.17 0.00
C ARG A 168 -16.60 7.61 -0.42
N GLN A 169 -15.54 8.32 -0.79
CA GLN A 169 -15.66 9.68 -1.34
C GLN A 169 -16.41 9.66 -2.67
N ALA A 170 -16.08 8.73 -3.57
CA ALA A 170 -16.72 8.61 -4.88
C ALA A 170 -18.23 8.28 -4.78
N ILE A 171 -18.63 7.45 -3.83
CA ILE A 171 -20.02 7.02 -3.64
C ILE A 171 -20.78 7.81 -2.57
N SER A 172 -20.17 8.84 -1.97
CA SER A 172 -20.75 9.59 -0.85
C SER A 172 -22.11 10.23 -1.16
N HIS A 173 -22.37 10.52 -2.43
CA HIS A 173 -23.62 11.11 -2.91
C HIS A 173 -24.73 10.08 -3.15
N LEU A 174 -24.44 8.79 -3.07
CA LEU A 174 -25.39 7.72 -3.31
C LEU A 174 -26.18 7.38 -2.03
N PRO A 175 -27.52 7.18 -2.11
CA PRO A 175 -28.35 6.87 -0.93
C PRO A 175 -28.01 5.51 -0.31
N ASN A 176 -27.40 4.58 -1.06
CA ASN A 176 -27.06 3.21 -0.66
C ASN A 176 -25.54 2.94 -0.69
N ALA A 177 -24.74 3.95 -0.34
CA ALA A 177 -23.29 3.85 -0.30
C ALA A 177 -22.74 2.57 0.39
N PRO A 178 -23.23 2.12 1.57
CA PRO A 178 -22.74 0.89 2.19
C PRO A 178 -23.03 -0.39 1.38
N THR A 179 -24.11 -0.41 0.63
CA THR A 179 -24.44 -1.52 -0.27
C THR A 179 -23.50 -1.51 -1.47
N GLN A 180 -23.24 -0.33 -2.02
CA GLN A 180 -22.31 -0.15 -3.14
C GLN A 180 -20.87 -0.58 -2.78
N GLU A 181 -20.41 -0.24 -1.57
CA GLU A 181 -19.09 -0.70 -1.07
C GLU A 181 -19.00 -2.23 -1.04
N ARG A 182 -20.04 -2.91 -0.53
CA ARG A 182 -20.09 -4.38 -0.50
C ARG A 182 -20.14 -4.99 -1.90
N TRP A 183 -20.91 -4.41 -2.80
CA TRP A 183 -20.99 -4.83 -4.20
C TRP A 183 -19.67 -4.68 -4.91
N ALA A 184 -18.97 -3.57 -4.73
CA ALA A 184 -17.66 -3.35 -5.31
C ALA A 184 -16.65 -4.41 -4.86
N LEU A 185 -16.62 -4.74 -3.56
CA LEU A 185 -15.75 -5.80 -3.04
C LEU A 185 -16.12 -7.18 -3.62
N LEU A 186 -17.42 -7.50 -3.70
CA LEU A 186 -17.87 -8.78 -4.26
C LEU A 186 -17.50 -8.91 -5.74
N ASN A 187 -17.71 -7.85 -6.52
CA ASN A 187 -17.37 -7.82 -7.94
C ASN A 187 -15.85 -7.99 -8.14
N ALA A 188 -15.04 -7.28 -7.35
CA ALA A 188 -13.59 -7.43 -7.39
C ALA A 188 -13.15 -8.85 -7.04
N LYS A 189 -13.72 -9.46 -5.99
CA LYS A 189 -13.44 -10.85 -5.61
C LYS A 189 -13.79 -11.83 -6.73
N ASN A 190 -14.95 -11.72 -7.33
CA ASN A 190 -15.39 -12.60 -8.41
C ASN A 190 -14.45 -12.44 -9.63
N LEU A 191 -14.17 -11.19 -10.04
CA LEU A 191 -13.27 -10.89 -11.14
C LEU A 191 -11.88 -11.52 -10.97
N LEU A 192 -11.32 -11.41 -9.77
CA LEU A 192 -9.97 -11.92 -9.46
C LEU A 192 -9.96 -13.44 -9.19
N SER A 193 -11.02 -14.00 -8.60
CA SER A 193 -11.14 -15.45 -8.34
C SER A 193 -10.98 -16.28 -9.61
N ASP A 194 -11.65 -15.85 -10.68
CA ASP A 194 -11.62 -16.52 -11.98
C ASP A 194 -10.26 -16.39 -12.69
N ARG A 195 -9.41 -15.48 -12.19
CA ARG A 195 -8.13 -15.10 -12.81
C ARG A 195 -6.95 -15.21 -11.86
N ARG A 196 -7.01 -16.13 -10.90
CA ARG A 196 -5.95 -16.30 -9.88
C ARG A 196 -4.57 -16.54 -10.47
N SER A 197 -4.46 -17.36 -11.51
CA SER A 197 -3.19 -17.65 -12.19
C SER A 197 -2.58 -16.39 -12.80
N ILE A 198 -3.42 -15.53 -13.37
CA ILE A 198 -2.99 -14.25 -13.95
C ILE A 198 -2.54 -13.29 -12.85
N LEU A 199 -3.30 -13.21 -11.75
CA LEU A 199 -2.96 -12.38 -10.60
C LEU A 199 -1.57 -12.73 -10.04
N VAL A 200 -1.28 -14.03 -9.89
CA VAL A 200 0.04 -14.52 -9.45
C VAL A 200 1.15 -14.13 -10.43
N ALA A 201 0.90 -14.31 -11.74
CA ALA A 201 1.87 -13.99 -12.78
C ALA A 201 2.19 -12.48 -12.81
N VAL A 202 1.17 -11.62 -12.73
CA VAL A 202 1.33 -10.16 -12.69
C VAL A 202 2.07 -9.72 -11.43
N ALA A 203 1.68 -10.21 -10.25
CA ALA A 203 2.36 -9.90 -9.00
C ALA A 203 3.85 -10.27 -9.05
N ALA A 204 4.19 -11.43 -9.63
CA ALA A 204 5.57 -11.86 -9.80
C ALA A 204 6.38 -10.96 -10.76
N GLN A 205 5.77 -10.42 -11.81
CA GLN A 205 6.42 -9.47 -12.69
C GLN A 205 6.62 -8.10 -12.01
N MET A 206 5.60 -7.63 -11.30
CA MET A 206 5.67 -6.38 -10.56
C MET A 206 6.76 -6.41 -9.48
N GLN A 207 6.95 -7.55 -8.79
CA GLN A 207 8.05 -7.73 -7.82
C GLN A 207 9.46 -7.59 -8.45
N LYS A 208 9.58 -7.88 -9.74
CA LYS A 208 10.84 -7.74 -10.49
C LYS A 208 11.04 -6.33 -11.05
N GLY A 209 10.07 -5.43 -10.85
CA GLY A 209 10.10 -4.08 -11.42
C GLY A 209 9.83 -4.06 -12.93
N ALA A 210 8.99 -4.97 -13.43
CA ALA A 210 8.59 -5.02 -14.83
C ALA A 210 7.89 -3.73 -15.27
N THR A 211 7.90 -3.41 -16.56
CA THR A 211 7.17 -2.26 -17.08
C THR A 211 5.65 -2.53 -17.12
N VAL A 212 4.85 -1.46 -17.22
CA VAL A 212 3.38 -1.59 -17.41
C VAL A 212 3.09 -2.48 -18.63
N GLU A 213 3.87 -2.32 -19.69
CA GLU A 213 3.74 -3.04 -20.95
C GLU A 213 4.02 -4.55 -20.76
N ASP A 214 5.07 -4.90 -20.02
CA ASP A 214 5.40 -6.29 -19.68
C ASP A 214 4.29 -6.95 -18.83
N CYS A 215 3.70 -6.20 -17.91
CA CYS A 215 2.59 -6.68 -17.11
C CYS A 215 1.33 -6.93 -17.97
N CYS A 216 1.01 -6.01 -18.90
CA CYS A 216 -0.11 -6.21 -19.84
C CYS A 216 0.12 -7.44 -20.74
N GLN A 217 1.31 -7.60 -21.31
CA GLN A 217 1.65 -8.77 -22.12
C GLN A 217 1.55 -10.08 -21.32
N THR A 218 1.93 -10.04 -20.03
CA THR A 218 1.78 -11.19 -19.14
C THR A 218 0.32 -11.58 -18.94
N ILE A 219 -0.58 -10.59 -18.78
CA ILE A 219 -2.02 -10.83 -18.68
C ILE A 219 -2.55 -11.51 -19.96
N GLU A 220 -2.26 -10.90 -21.11
CA GLU A 220 -2.74 -11.40 -22.40
C GLU A 220 -2.25 -12.84 -22.69
N LYS A 221 -0.97 -13.10 -22.46
CA LYS A 221 -0.37 -14.41 -22.66
C LYS A 221 -1.03 -15.46 -21.75
N THR A 222 -1.21 -15.17 -20.46
CA THR A 222 -1.79 -16.11 -19.51
C THR A 222 -3.28 -16.34 -19.79
N LEU A 223 -4.01 -15.34 -20.28
CA LEU A 223 -5.40 -15.47 -20.72
C LEU A 223 -5.51 -16.47 -21.89
N ILE A 224 -4.61 -16.38 -22.89
CA ILE A 224 -4.59 -17.29 -24.05
C ILE A 224 -4.29 -18.73 -23.59
N GLU A 225 -3.34 -18.89 -22.67
CA GLU A 225 -3.00 -20.21 -22.11
C GLU A 225 -4.18 -20.86 -21.36
N CYS A 226 -4.94 -20.06 -20.60
CA CYS A 226 -6.12 -20.56 -19.87
C CYS A 226 -7.32 -20.95 -20.79
N VAL A 227 -7.42 -20.35 -21.98
CA VAL A 227 -8.50 -20.66 -22.95
C VAL A 227 -8.20 -21.94 -23.74
N ASN A 228 -6.93 -22.33 -23.85
CA ASN A 228 -6.50 -23.49 -24.64
C ASN A 228 -6.41 -24.80 -23.83
N VAL A 229 -6.80 -24.79 -22.56
CA VAL A 229 -6.89 -25.96 -21.66
C VAL A 229 -8.35 -26.31 -21.40
#